data_f1f281601e58b541bfb3fffd9442b00d
#
_entry.id   f1f281601e58b541bfb3fffd9442b00d
#
_cell.length_a   1.000
_cell.length_b   1.000
_cell.length_c   1.000
_cell.angle_alpha   90.00
_cell.angle_beta   90.00
_cell.angle_gamma   90.00
#
_symmetry.space_group_name_H-M   'P 1'
#
loop_
_entity.id
_entity.type
_entity.pdbx_description
1 polymer ?
#
loop_
_entity_poly.entity_id
_entity_poly.type
_entity_poly.pdbx_seq_one_letter_code
_entity_poly.pdbx_strand_id
1 'polypeptide(L)'
;MEKQMNITQKSSPNQSSRNGYKPCLIVWHIADGTYNGTVAWEMNRDSQVSSHFVLGQGGEITQLVPLERAAWTQGVVKNPTHPYVKAHSGVNPNQYCVSIECEGVWSEAKGALTDKQLAAAAELTRYIVAEVKRIDKVDIPIDREHMIGHCEINPVTRPHCPGEAFPYDALIAAAKGETEIPDSSQKLPYTVQCGAFADADNAAKLYAKLDDKGYFVFLQNEATIKVCVGKFASSEEAQRTCDDLKKKGFAGFVTTI
;
A
#
# COMPACT_ATOMS: atom_id res chain seq x y z
N MET A 1 19.78 -15.93 -6.00
CA MET A 1 18.74 -16.68 -5.23
C MET A 1 17.61 -15.70 -4.99
N GLU A 2 16.45 -15.93 -5.60
CA GLU A 2 15.26 -15.12 -5.31
C GLU A 2 14.93 -15.25 -3.82
N LYS A 3 14.79 -14.14 -3.14
CA LYS A 3 14.39 -14.08 -1.73
C LYS A 3 12.96 -14.59 -1.67
N GLN A 4 12.75 -15.76 -1.09
CA GLN A 4 11.41 -16.33 -0.92
C GLN A 4 10.59 -15.38 -0.05
N MET A 5 9.46 -14.89 -0.58
CA MET A 5 8.54 -14.02 0.15
C MET A 5 8.01 -14.76 1.39
N ASN A 6 8.08 -14.14 2.55
CA ASN A 6 7.59 -14.72 3.78
C ASN A 6 6.12 -14.36 4.01
N ILE A 7 5.21 -15.32 3.75
CA ILE A 7 3.79 -15.18 3.98
C ILE A 7 3.38 -16.03 5.19
N THR A 8 2.94 -15.36 6.26
CA THR A 8 2.36 -16.05 7.41
C THR A 8 1.01 -16.64 7.03
N GLN A 9 0.82 -17.94 7.28
CA GLN A 9 -0.42 -18.65 6.98
C GLN A 9 -1.31 -18.69 8.22
N LYS A 10 -2.54 -18.16 8.09
CA LYS A 10 -3.62 -18.29 9.08
C LYS A 10 -4.92 -18.62 8.33
N SER A 11 -6.00 -18.85 9.03
CA SER A 11 -7.27 -19.21 8.38
C SER A 11 -8.43 -18.38 8.91
N SER A 12 -9.14 -17.71 8.01
CA SER A 12 -10.44 -17.09 8.32
C SER A 12 -11.57 -18.09 8.08
N PRO A 13 -12.55 -18.19 8.99
CA PRO A 13 -13.77 -18.98 8.76
C PRO A 13 -14.75 -18.30 7.78
N ASN A 14 -14.54 -17.00 7.47
CA ASN A 14 -15.42 -16.17 6.69
C ASN A 14 -15.06 -16.27 5.19
N GLN A 15 -15.32 -17.41 4.58
CA GLN A 15 -14.98 -17.71 3.19
C GLN A 15 -16.03 -18.60 2.55
N SER A 16 -16.10 -18.56 1.22
CA SER A 16 -17.05 -19.34 0.45
C SER A 16 -16.45 -19.93 -0.81
N SER A 17 -17.25 -20.74 -1.54
CA SER A 17 -16.89 -21.17 -2.89
C SER A 17 -16.86 -19.99 -3.85
N ARG A 18 -16.00 -20.03 -4.86
CA ARG A 18 -16.04 -19.13 -6.01
C ARG A 18 -17.15 -19.47 -7.02
N ASN A 19 -17.93 -20.54 -6.78
CA ASN A 19 -19.05 -20.99 -7.61
C ASN A 19 -18.70 -21.11 -9.11
N GLY A 20 -17.50 -21.59 -9.40
CA GLY A 20 -17.00 -21.77 -10.76
C GLY A 20 -16.34 -20.53 -11.39
N TYR A 21 -16.44 -19.36 -10.74
CA TYR A 21 -15.69 -18.18 -11.15
C TYR A 21 -14.21 -18.29 -10.78
N LYS A 22 -13.39 -17.62 -11.56
CA LYS A 22 -11.93 -17.57 -11.36
C LYS A 22 -11.49 -16.16 -11.04
N PRO A 23 -10.44 -15.98 -10.23
CA PRO A 23 -9.89 -14.67 -9.96
C PRO A 23 -9.44 -13.98 -11.25
N CYS A 24 -9.87 -12.74 -11.45
CA CYS A 24 -9.46 -11.90 -12.57
C CYS A 24 -9.18 -10.45 -12.19
N LEU A 25 -9.50 -10.04 -10.95
CA LEU A 25 -9.23 -8.71 -10.42
C LEU A 25 -8.51 -8.81 -9.07
N ILE A 26 -7.58 -7.91 -8.84
CA ILE A 26 -6.94 -7.68 -7.54
C ILE A 26 -7.51 -6.39 -6.96
N VAL A 27 -8.12 -6.49 -5.78
CA VAL A 27 -8.79 -5.36 -5.12
C VAL A 27 -8.00 -4.94 -3.88
N TRP A 28 -7.62 -3.67 -3.87
CA TRP A 28 -6.90 -3.06 -2.77
C TRP A 28 -7.87 -2.34 -1.84
N HIS A 29 -7.62 -2.51 -0.52
CA HIS A 29 -8.41 -1.92 0.55
C HIS A 29 -7.48 -1.22 1.55
N ILE A 30 -8.05 -0.29 2.34
CA ILE A 30 -7.45 0.20 3.57
C ILE A 30 -8.26 -0.33 4.75
N ALA A 31 -7.58 -0.94 5.71
CA ALA A 31 -8.20 -1.66 6.81
C ALA A 31 -8.85 -0.75 7.86
N ASP A 32 -8.52 0.56 7.84
CA ASP A 32 -8.85 1.52 8.92
C ASP A 32 -8.46 0.99 10.31
N GLY A 33 -7.31 0.32 10.40
CA GLY A 33 -6.84 -0.33 11.60
C GLY A 33 -5.40 -0.80 11.50
N THR A 34 -4.93 -1.44 12.59
CA THR A 34 -3.60 -2.03 12.66
C THR A 34 -3.56 -3.42 12.03
N TYR A 35 -2.39 -3.84 11.55
CA TYR A 35 -2.16 -5.18 10.99
C TYR A 35 -2.68 -6.30 11.89
N ASN A 36 -2.26 -6.32 13.17
CA ASN A 36 -2.68 -7.36 14.09
C ASN A 36 -4.18 -7.31 14.42
N GLY A 37 -4.75 -6.10 14.48
CA GLY A 37 -6.18 -5.89 14.70
C GLY A 37 -7.00 -6.42 13.53
N THR A 38 -6.60 -6.12 12.31
CA THR A 38 -7.25 -6.61 11.08
C THR A 38 -7.19 -8.12 10.98
N VAL A 39 -6.00 -8.72 11.19
CA VAL A 39 -5.83 -10.18 11.20
C VAL A 39 -6.74 -10.84 12.24
N ALA A 40 -6.79 -10.30 13.48
CA ALA A 40 -7.62 -10.86 14.55
C ALA A 40 -9.12 -10.72 14.23
N TRP A 41 -9.53 -9.58 13.68
CA TRP A 41 -10.92 -9.31 13.30
C TRP A 41 -11.39 -10.25 12.19
N GLU A 42 -10.60 -10.43 11.14
CA GLU A 42 -10.97 -11.29 10.00
C GLU A 42 -10.91 -12.79 10.33
N MET A 43 -10.16 -13.20 11.35
CA MET A 43 -10.17 -14.56 11.88
C MET A 43 -11.38 -14.84 12.79
N ASN A 44 -12.09 -13.82 13.26
CA ASN A 44 -13.28 -13.99 14.06
C ASN A 44 -14.48 -14.32 13.16
N ARG A 45 -15.21 -15.41 13.46
CA ARG A 45 -16.43 -15.80 12.74
C ARG A 45 -17.51 -14.71 12.76
N ASP A 46 -17.65 -14.04 13.90
CA ASP A 46 -18.70 -13.06 14.12
C ASP A 46 -18.49 -11.75 13.35
N SER A 47 -17.27 -11.50 12.86
CA SER A 47 -16.98 -10.33 12.01
C SER A 47 -17.69 -10.39 10.66
N GLN A 48 -17.92 -11.60 10.12
CA GLN A 48 -18.54 -11.86 8.82
C GLN A 48 -17.79 -11.20 7.65
N VAL A 49 -16.50 -10.90 7.85
CA VAL A 49 -15.60 -10.33 6.83
C VAL A 49 -14.27 -11.07 6.78
N SER A 50 -13.60 -11.01 5.65
CA SER A 50 -12.23 -11.50 5.45
C SER A 50 -11.63 -10.93 4.17
N SER A 51 -10.30 -10.92 4.10
CA SER A 51 -9.52 -10.72 2.87
C SER A 51 -8.69 -11.97 2.56
N HIS A 52 -8.10 -12.03 1.38
CA HIS A 52 -7.13 -13.09 1.07
C HIS A 52 -5.82 -12.81 1.79
N PHE A 53 -5.40 -11.54 1.81
CA PHE A 53 -4.17 -11.11 2.45
C PHE A 53 -4.38 -9.85 3.27
N VAL A 54 -3.64 -9.77 4.37
CA VAL A 54 -3.45 -8.54 5.14
C VAL A 54 -1.99 -8.14 5.03
N LEU A 55 -1.74 -6.86 4.70
CA LEU A 55 -0.43 -6.27 4.47
C LEU A 55 -0.14 -5.21 5.54
N GLY A 56 0.89 -5.45 6.35
CA GLY A 56 1.34 -4.55 7.42
C GLY A 56 2.22 -3.40 6.91
N GLN A 57 2.30 -2.29 7.65
CA GLN A 57 3.15 -1.14 7.35
C GLN A 57 4.64 -1.46 7.35
N GLY A 58 5.06 -2.50 8.05
CA GLY A 58 6.42 -3.03 8.05
C GLY A 58 6.73 -3.98 6.90
N GLY A 59 5.73 -4.27 6.03
CA GLY A 59 5.85 -5.23 4.94
C GLY A 59 5.48 -6.67 5.33
N GLU A 60 4.91 -6.88 6.51
CA GLU A 60 4.41 -8.18 6.96
C GLU A 60 3.20 -8.60 6.11
N ILE A 61 3.13 -9.89 5.74
CA ILE A 61 2.02 -10.44 4.98
C ILE A 61 1.43 -11.64 5.72
N THR A 62 0.12 -11.60 5.95
CA THR A 62 -0.64 -12.79 6.40
C THR A 62 -1.65 -13.17 5.32
N GLN A 63 -1.66 -14.43 4.91
CA GLN A 63 -2.72 -15.01 4.11
C GLN A 63 -3.79 -15.61 5.03
N LEU A 64 -5.05 -15.21 4.84
CA LEU A 64 -6.20 -15.65 5.64
C LEU A 64 -7.17 -16.53 4.86
N VAL A 65 -7.29 -16.32 3.56
CA VAL A 65 -8.16 -17.09 2.68
C VAL A 65 -7.34 -17.62 1.49
N PRO A 66 -7.40 -18.93 1.18
CA PRO A 66 -6.74 -19.48 0.01
C PRO A 66 -7.28 -18.87 -1.28
N LEU A 67 -6.45 -18.78 -2.33
CA LEU A 67 -6.84 -18.17 -3.61
C LEU A 67 -7.97 -18.94 -4.33
N GLU A 68 -8.11 -20.24 -4.06
CA GLU A 68 -9.20 -21.09 -4.58
C GLU A 68 -10.57 -20.77 -3.94
N ARG A 69 -10.57 -19.98 -2.86
CA ARG A 69 -11.78 -19.60 -2.13
C ARG A 69 -12.09 -18.12 -2.34
N ALA A 70 -13.33 -17.73 -2.12
CA ALA A 70 -13.78 -16.36 -2.13
C ALA A 70 -13.72 -15.79 -0.68
N ALA A 71 -12.93 -14.76 -0.47
CA ALA A 71 -12.95 -13.97 0.76
C ALA A 71 -14.18 -13.07 0.79
N TRP A 72 -14.66 -12.72 1.99
CA TRP A 72 -15.86 -11.89 2.16
C TRP A 72 -15.49 -10.42 2.39
N THR A 73 -14.97 -9.77 1.33
CA THR A 73 -14.43 -8.41 1.42
C THR A 73 -15.32 -7.35 0.80
N GLN A 74 -15.97 -7.68 -0.36
CA GLN A 74 -16.57 -6.65 -1.22
C GLN A 74 -17.94 -6.14 -0.72
N GLY A 75 -18.58 -6.86 0.19
CA GLY A 75 -19.89 -6.48 0.72
C GLY A 75 -20.96 -6.35 -0.37
N VAL A 76 -21.85 -5.37 -0.19
CA VAL A 76 -22.93 -5.10 -1.15
C VAL A 76 -22.44 -4.18 -2.25
N VAL A 77 -22.66 -4.58 -3.51
CA VAL A 77 -22.32 -3.76 -4.69
C VAL A 77 -23.40 -2.71 -4.92
N LYS A 78 -22.98 -1.43 -4.97
CA LYS A 78 -23.86 -0.29 -5.28
C LYS A 78 -23.19 0.64 -6.28
N ASN A 79 -23.84 0.84 -7.43
CA ASN A 79 -23.40 1.74 -8.49
C ASN A 79 -21.91 1.58 -8.88
N PRO A 80 -21.44 0.36 -9.20
CA PRO A 80 -20.04 0.12 -9.51
C PRO A 80 -19.60 1.01 -10.68
N THR A 81 -18.36 1.49 -10.62
CA THR A 81 -17.77 2.28 -11.71
C THR A 81 -16.94 1.42 -12.66
N HIS A 82 -16.34 0.34 -12.14
CA HIS A 82 -15.49 -0.54 -12.92
C HIS A 82 -16.28 -1.31 -14.02
N PRO A 83 -15.81 -1.31 -15.30
CA PRO A 83 -16.54 -1.94 -16.41
C PRO A 83 -16.84 -3.42 -16.22
N TYR A 84 -15.85 -4.20 -15.76
CA TYR A 84 -16.03 -5.64 -15.52
C TYR A 84 -17.09 -5.91 -14.45
N VAL A 85 -17.10 -5.14 -13.36
CA VAL A 85 -18.08 -5.30 -12.27
C VAL A 85 -19.50 -4.94 -12.77
N LYS A 86 -19.63 -3.91 -13.60
CA LYS A 86 -20.91 -3.55 -14.26
C LYS A 86 -21.42 -4.67 -15.15
N ALA A 87 -20.55 -5.24 -15.97
CA ALA A 87 -20.90 -6.32 -16.89
C ALA A 87 -21.31 -7.61 -16.17
N HIS A 88 -20.82 -7.82 -14.93
CA HIS A 88 -21.16 -8.97 -14.07
C HIS A 88 -22.19 -8.61 -12.99
N SER A 89 -23.13 -7.71 -13.30
CA SER A 89 -24.22 -7.36 -12.40
C SER A 89 -25.00 -8.60 -11.94
N GLY A 90 -25.18 -8.73 -10.62
CA GLY A 90 -25.80 -9.90 -10.00
C GLY A 90 -24.84 -11.03 -9.59
N VAL A 91 -23.59 -10.96 -10.01
CA VAL A 91 -22.53 -11.85 -9.51
C VAL A 91 -21.82 -11.19 -8.33
N ASN A 92 -21.66 -11.93 -7.23
CA ASN A 92 -20.92 -11.43 -6.07
C ASN A 92 -19.41 -11.27 -6.43
N PRO A 93 -18.84 -10.04 -6.36
CA PRO A 93 -17.45 -9.79 -6.72
C PRO A 93 -16.44 -10.61 -5.91
N ASN A 94 -16.76 -11.05 -4.71
CA ASN A 94 -15.91 -11.97 -3.94
C ASN A 94 -15.53 -13.21 -4.73
N GLN A 95 -16.37 -13.64 -5.69
CA GLN A 95 -16.14 -14.87 -6.47
C GLN A 95 -15.03 -14.71 -7.52
N TYR A 96 -14.81 -13.49 -8.03
CA TYR A 96 -13.81 -13.22 -9.08
C TYR A 96 -12.70 -12.25 -8.68
N CYS A 97 -12.69 -11.80 -7.43
CA CYS A 97 -11.63 -10.92 -6.90
C CYS A 97 -10.65 -11.66 -5.98
N VAL A 98 -9.41 -11.17 -5.94
CA VAL A 98 -8.47 -11.37 -4.84
C VAL A 98 -8.37 -10.06 -4.09
N SER A 99 -8.53 -10.07 -2.77
CA SER A 99 -8.60 -8.86 -1.94
C SER A 99 -7.44 -8.77 -0.97
N ILE A 100 -6.86 -7.58 -0.85
CA ILE A 100 -5.76 -7.29 0.06
C ILE A 100 -6.16 -6.10 0.95
N GLU A 101 -6.14 -6.30 2.27
CA GLU A 101 -6.31 -5.24 3.26
C GLU A 101 -4.95 -4.67 3.67
N CYS A 102 -4.73 -3.40 3.40
CA CYS A 102 -3.52 -2.69 3.80
C CYS A 102 -3.72 -2.04 5.18
N GLU A 103 -2.81 -2.30 6.10
CA GLU A 103 -2.77 -1.57 7.38
C GLU A 103 -2.67 -0.07 7.13
N GLY A 104 -3.49 0.70 7.81
CA GLY A 104 -3.52 2.15 7.75
C GLY A 104 -4.87 2.69 8.16
N VAL A 105 -4.91 4.00 8.42
CA VAL A 105 -6.12 4.76 8.76
C VAL A 105 -6.35 5.79 7.66
N TRP A 106 -7.51 5.74 7.00
CA TRP A 106 -7.78 6.63 5.86
C TRP A 106 -7.70 8.12 6.22
N SER A 107 -8.21 8.50 7.41
CA SER A 107 -8.15 9.91 7.85
C SER A 107 -6.73 10.48 7.96
N GLU A 108 -5.73 9.59 8.13
CA GLU A 108 -4.32 9.95 8.30
C GLU A 108 -3.53 9.81 6.99
N ALA A 109 -3.59 8.63 6.38
CA ALA A 109 -2.74 8.27 5.25
C ALA A 109 -3.41 8.46 3.87
N LYS A 110 -4.75 8.62 3.81
CA LYS A 110 -5.51 8.71 2.56
C LYS A 110 -5.25 7.56 1.57
N GLY A 111 -4.81 6.41 2.10
CA GLY A 111 -4.43 5.25 1.31
C GLY A 111 -2.96 5.20 0.88
N ALA A 112 -2.14 6.16 1.26
CA ALA A 112 -0.70 6.10 0.99
C ALA A 112 -0.07 4.88 1.67
N LEU A 113 0.83 4.23 0.97
CA LEU A 113 1.60 3.09 1.48
C LEU A 113 2.98 3.56 1.98
N THR A 114 3.50 2.92 3.02
CA THR A 114 4.92 3.06 3.37
C THR A 114 5.78 2.42 2.28
N ASP A 115 7.07 2.78 2.20
CA ASP A 115 8.00 2.15 1.25
C ASP A 115 8.04 0.62 1.42
N LYS A 116 7.98 0.13 2.66
CA LYS A 116 7.95 -1.30 2.96
C LYS A 116 6.65 -1.97 2.51
N GLN A 117 5.52 -1.29 2.70
CA GLN A 117 4.24 -1.77 2.18
C GLN A 117 4.25 -1.81 0.65
N LEU A 118 4.74 -0.76 -0.01
CA LEU A 118 4.80 -0.70 -1.47
C LEU A 118 5.68 -1.84 -2.03
N ALA A 119 6.86 -2.07 -1.43
CA ALA A 119 7.74 -3.17 -1.80
C ALA A 119 7.05 -4.53 -1.64
N ALA A 120 6.45 -4.76 -0.47
CA ALA A 120 5.75 -6.01 -0.18
C ALA A 120 4.48 -6.19 -1.05
N ALA A 121 3.74 -5.10 -1.34
CA ALA A 121 2.59 -5.10 -2.24
C ALA A 121 2.98 -5.50 -3.67
N ALA A 122 4.11 -5.02 -4.18
CA ALA A 122 4.61 -5.39 -5.50
C ALA A 122 5.03 -6.87 -5.57
N GLU A 123 5.72 -7.38 -4.55
CA GLU A 123 6.06 -8.80 -4.45
C GLU A 123 4.79 -9.67 -4.33
N LEU A 124 3.84 -9.25 -3.48
CA LEU A 124 2.56 -9.95 -3.30
C LEU A 124 1.74 -9.97 -4.58
N THR A 125 1.73 -8.88 -5.36
CA THR A 125 1.07 -8.82 -6.67
C THR A 125 1.64 -9.88 -7.61
N ARG A 126 2.97 -9.96 -7.75
CA ARG A 126 3.63 -11.00 -8.58
C ARG A 126 3.29 -12.41 -8.12
N TYR A 127 3.31 -12.64 -6.80
CA TYR A 127 2.93 -13.91 -6.21
C TYR A 127 1.48 -14.29 -6.54
N ILE A 128 0.52 -13.39 -6.35
CA ILE A 128 -0.90 -13.62 -6.64
C ILE A 128 -1.09 -13.99 -8.12
N VAL A 129 -0.51 -13.21 -9.02
CA VAL A 129 -0.63 -13.47 -10.48
C VAL A 129 -0.04 -14.82 -10.84
N ALA A 130 1.13 -15.17 -10.32
CA ALA A 130 1.76 -16.45 -10.57
C ALA A 130 0.94 -17.63 -10.02
N GLU A 131 0.42 -17.51 -8.80
CA GLU A 131 -0.38 -18.56 -8.16
C GLU A 131 -1.74 -18.73 -8.83
N VAL A 132 -2.44 -17.64 -9.18
CA VAL A 132 -3.71 -17.72 -9.92
C VAL A 132 -3.48 -18.38 -11.28
N LYS A 133 -2.40 -18.04 -11.99
CA LYS A 133 -2.03 -18.72 -13.24
C LYS A 133 -1.74 -20.21 -13.02
N ARG A 134 -1.05 -20.55 -11.95
CA ARG A 134 -0.74 -21.96 -11.61
C ARG A 134 -2.00 -22.75 -11.31
N ILE A 135 -2.92 -22.20 -10.49
CA ILE A 135 -4.13 -22.88 -9.97
C ILE A 135 -5.24 -22.89 -11.02
N ASP A 136 -5.61 -21.71 -11.51
CA ASP A 136 -6.81 -21.47 -12.31
C ASP A 136 -6.56 -21.35 -13.82
N LYS A 137 -5.29 -21.31 -14.25
CA LYS A 137 -4.86 -21.06 -15.64
C LYS A 137 -5.35 -19.70 -16.18
N VAL A 138 -5.50 -18.71 -15.29
CA VAL A 138 -5.87 -17.35 -15.61
C VAL A 138 -4.63 -16.46 -15.50
N ASP A 139 -4.35 -15.68 -16.54
CA ASP A 139 -3.37 -14.61 -16.50
C ASP A 139 -4.09 -13.30 -16.08
N ILE A 140 -3.77 -12.77 -14.92
CA ILE A 140 -4.23 -11.46 -14.50
C ILE A 140 -3.15 -10.45 -14.94
N PRO A 141 -3.46 -9.50 -15.84
CA PRO A 141 -2.52 -8.45 -16.20
C PRO A 141 -2.19 -7.55 -14.99
N ILE A 142 -0.92 -7.16 -14.89
CA ILE A 142 -0.50 -6.20 -13.87
C ILE A 142 -0.67 -4.79 -14.45
N ASP A 143 -1.88 -4.27 -14.37
CA ASP A 143 -2.26 -2.95 -14.88
C ASP A 143 -3.41 -2.35 -14.07
N ARG A 144 -3.76 -1.09 -14.39
CA ARG A 144 -4.80 -0.35 -13.67
C ARG A 144 -6.22 -0.89 -13.91
N GLU A 145 -6.43 -1.64 -14.97
CA GLU A 145 -7.73 -2.26 -15.27
C GLU A 145 -7.97 -3.48 -14.38
N HIS A 146 -6.92 -4.20 -13.98
CA HIS A 146 -7.05 -5.42 -13.18
C HIS A 146 -6.66 -5.22 -11.69
N MET A 147 -5.99 -4.11 -11.36
CA MET A 147 -5.64 -3.70 -10.00
C MET A 147 -6.50 -2.50 -9.60
N ILE A 148 -7.58 -2.74 -8.87
CA ILE A 148 -8.64 -1.76 -8.60
C ILE A 148 -8.81 -1.49 -7.11
N GLY A 149 -9.53 -0.43 -6.78
CA GLY A 149 -9.94 -0.11 -5.41
C GLY A 149 -11.36 -0.58 -5.10
N HIS A 150 -11.66 -0.78 -3.83
CA HIS A 150 -13.01 -1.09 -3.38
C HIS A 150 -14.03 -0.01 -3.80
N CYS A 151 -13.62 1.26 -3.84
CA CYS A 151 -14.45 2.36 -4.32
C CYS A 151 -14.95 2.19 -5.77
N GLU A 152 -14.29 1.39 -6.59
CA GLU A 152 -14.72 1.10 -7.96
C GLU A 152 -15.78 0.01 -8.04
N ILE A 153 -15.89 -0.82 -6.99
CA ILE A 153 -16.94 -1.83 -6.81
C ILE A 153 -18.15 -1.22 -6.11
N ASN A 154 -17.92 -0.41 -5.08
CA ASN A 154 -18.96 0.20 -4.27
C ASN A 154 -18.64 1.66 -3.88
N PRO A 155 -18.75 2.60 -4.82
CA PRO A 155 -18.46 4.02 -4.54
C PRO A 155 -19.44 4.66 -3.55
N VAL A 156 -20.59 4.05 -3.30
CA VAL A 156 -21.64 4.62 -2.42
C VAL A 156 -21.29 4.44 -0.95
N THR A 157 -20.82 3.25 -0.54
CA THR A 157 -20.55 2.97 0.88
C THR A 157 -19.05 2.84 1.19
N ARG A 158 -18.21 2.83 0.16
CA ARG A 158 -16.74 2.72 0.26
C ARG A 158 -16.04 3.75 -0.65
N PRO A 159 -16.48 5.03 -0.65
CA PRO A 159 -15.98 6.04 -1.61
C PRO A 159 -14.47 6.29 -1.49
N HIS A 160 -13.89 6.01 -0.34
CA HIS A 160 -12.49 6.32 -0.03
C HIS A 160 -11.60 5.09 0.15
N CYS A 161 -12.05 3.90 -0.23
CA CYS A 161 -11.25 2.69 -0.06
C CYS A 161 -10.61 2.26 -1.39
N PRO A 162 -9.28 2.13 -1.48
CA PRO A 162 -8.26 2.24 -0.44
C PRO A 162 -7.84 3.67 -0.09
N GLY A 163 -8.15 4.67 -0.90
CA GLY A 163 -7.87 6.07 -0.70
C GLY A 163 -7.30 6.75 -1.94
N GLU A 164 -7.43 8.07 -1.98
CA GLU A 164 -7.01 8.90 -3.12
C GLU A 164 -5.49 8.98 -3.27
N ALA A 165 -4.73 8.72 -2.20
CA ALA A 165 -3.27 8.68 -2.24
C ALA A 165 -2.70 7.27 -2.46
N PHE A 166 -3.55 6.26 -2.76
CA PHE A 166 -3.06 4.91 -3.01
C PHE A 166 -2.19 4.88 -4.29
N PRO A 167 -0.94 4.39 -4.22
CA PRO A 167 0.06 4.61 -5.27
C PRO A 167 -0.02 3.55 -6.38
N TYR A 168 -1.15 3.48 -7.13
CA TYR A 168 -1.36 2.47 -8.17
C TYR A 168 -0.25 2.43 -9.21
N ASP A 169 0.17 3.58 -9.74
CA ASP A 169 1.16 3.63 -10.81
C ASP A 169 2.52 3.13 -10.32
N ALA A 170 2.94 3.55 -9.13
CA ALA A 170 4.19 3.10 -8.52
C ALA A 170 4.16 1.59 -8.21
N LEU A 171 3.01 1.09 -7.70
CA LEU A 171 2.81 -0.32 -7.40
C LEU A 171 2.86 -1.18 -8.68
N ILE A 172 2.18 -0.74 -9.73
CA ILE A 172 2.15 -1.44 -11.03
C ILE A 172 3.55 -1.48 -11.65
N ALA A 173 4.24 -0.35 -11.70
CA ALA A 173 5.60 -0.26 -12.22
C ALA A 173 6.57 -1.16 -11.44
N ALA A 174 6.49 -1.14 -10.11
CA ALA A 174 7.29 -1.99 -9.24
C ALA A 174 6.97 -3.49 -9.40
N ALA A 175 5.68 -3.84 -9.51
CA ALA A 175 5.26 -5.22 -9.71
C ALA A 175 5.68 -5.77 -11.08
N LYS A 176 5.79 -4.92 -12.11
CA LYS A 176 6.36 -5.28 -13.42
C LYS A 176 7.89 -5.34 -13.43
N GLY A 177 8.56 -4.83 -12.40
CA GLY A 177 10.01 -4.69 -12.38
C GLY A 177 10.53 -3.55 -13.25
N GLU A 178 9.67 -2.58 -13.59
CA GLU A 178 10.02 -1.39 -14.39
C GLU A 178 10.70 -0.31 -13.53
N THR A 179 10.51 -0.37 -12.21
CA THR A 179 11.17 0.46 -11.21
C THR A 179 11.71 -0.41 -10.10
N GLU A 180 12.95 -0.16 -9.69
CA GLU A 180 13.44 -0.71 -8.42
C GLU A 180 12.73 0.04 -7.29
N ILE A 181 11.92 -0.67 -6.51
CA ILE A 181 11.50 -0.15 -5.22
C ILE A 181 12.76 -0.10 -4.36
N PRO A 182 13.09 1.03 -3.73
CA PRO A 182 14.23 1.06 -2.83
C PRO A 182 14.12 -0.10 -1.86
N ASP A 183 15.08 -1.02 -1.90
CA ASP A 183 15.15 -2.13 -0.94
C ASP A 183 15.13 -1.51 0.46
N SER A 184 14.06 -1.72 1.21
CA SER A 184 13.93 -1.22 2.58
C SER A 184 14.99 -1.80 3.54
N SER A 185 15.78 -2.79 3.08
CA SER A 185 17.01 -3.25 3.72
C SER A 185 18.23 -2.42 3.29
N GLN A 186 18.15 -1.63 2.21
CA GLN A 186 19.20 -0.65 1.92
C GLN A 186 19.19 0.40 3.04
N LYS A 187 20.32 0.51 3.69
CA LYS A 187 20.58 1.67 4.54
C LYS A 187 20.45 2.90 3.65
N LEU A 188 19.48 3.75 3.94
CA LEU A 188 19.33 5.07 3.34
C LEU A 188 19.99 6.08 4.29
N PRO A 189 21.34 6.09 4.35
CA PRO A 189 22.05 6.80 5.41
C PRO A 189 22.08 8.30 5.20
N TYR A 190 21.63 8.79 4.04
CA TYR A 190 21.70 10.19 3.69
C TYR A 190 20.33 10.86 3.74
N THR A 191 20.31 12.11 4.18
CA THR A 191 19.14 13.00 4.17
C THR A 191 19.60 14.44 3.90
N VAL A 192 18.66 15.33 3.60
CA VAL A 192 18.93 16.77 3.55
C VAL A 192 18.36 17.40 4.80
N GLN A 193 19.21 17.87 5.72
CA GLN A 193 18.79 18.65 6.87
C GLN A 193 18.54 20.10 6.45
N CYS A 194 17.31 20.57 6.62
CA CYS A 194 16.86 21.92 6.24
C CYS A 194 16.82 22.90 7.40
N GLY A 195 16.88 22.40 8.64
CA GLY A 195 16.91 23.22 9.84
C GLY A 195 17.10 22.39 11.10
N ALA A 196 17.50 23.08 12.18
CA ALA A 196 17.55 22.52 13.52
C ALA A 196 17.02 23.58 14.50
N PHE A 197 16.10 23.22 15.36
CA PHE A 197 15.35 24.14 16.21
C PHE A 197 15.32 23.60 17.65
N ALA A 198 15.47 24.50 18.60
CA ALA A 198 15.18 24.21 20.01
C ALA A 198 13.68 24.28 20.32
N ASP A 199 12.93 25.02 19.49
CA ASP A 199 11.50 25.27 19.63
C ASP A 199 10.69 24.47 18.61
N ALA A 200 9.66 23.77 19.09
CA ALA A 200 8.84 22.87 18.27
C ALA A 200 7.98 23.64 17.23
N ASP A 201 7.50 24.84 17.56
CA ASP A 201 6.65 25.62 16.66
C ASP A 201 7.44 26.10 15.44
N ASN A 202 8.74 26.44 15.62
CA ASN A 202 9.61 26.83 14.53
C ASN A 202 9.97 25.63 13.61
N ALA A 203 10.17 24.45 14.19
CA ALA A 203 10.34 23.23 13.43
C ALA A 203 9.08 22.89 12.61
N ALA A 204 7.90 22.99 13.23
CA ALA A 204 6.61 22.73 12.58
C ALA A 204 6.33 23.71 11.42
N LYS A 205 6.69 25.00 11.55
CA LYS A 205 6.56 25.97 10.47
C LYS A 205 7.42 25.65 9.25
N LEU A 206 8.66 25.17 9.46
CA LEU A 206 9.51 24.77 8.36
C LEU A 206 9.02 23.46 7.74
N TYR A 207 8.62 22.48 8.58
CA TYR A 207 8.00 21.24 8.14
C TYR A 207 6.84 21.52 7.19
N ALA A 208 5.84 22.29 7.62
CA ALA A 208 4.66 22.60 6.82
C ALA A 208 4.99 23.28 5.48
N LYS A 209 6.00 24.18 5.46
CA LYS A 209 6.42 24.84 4.21
C LYS A 209 7.05 23.87 3.22
N LEU A 210 7.79 22.88 3.68
CA LEU A 210 8.44 21.89 2.84
C LEU A 210 7.43 20.84 2.35
N ASP A 211 6.52 20.42 3.24
CA ASP A 211 5.43 19.49 2.93
C ASP A 211 4.47 20.07 1.88
N ASP A 212 4.10 21.37 2.00
CA ASP A 212 3.31 22.10 0.99
C ASP A 212 3.96 22.14 -0.41
N LYS A 213 5.27 21.98 -0.48
CA LYS A 213 6.03 21.87 -1.73
C LYS A 213 6.18 20.43 -2.25
N GLY A 214 5.53 19.47 -1.59
CA GLY A 214 5.50 18.06 -2.00
C GLY A 214 6.76 17.27 -1.64
N TYR A 215 7.58 17.76 -0.69
CA TYR A 215 8.73 16.99 -0.22
C TYR A 215 8.32 15.98 0.86
N PHE A 216 8.97 14.83 0.88
CA PHE A 216 8.91 13.92 2.02
C PHE A 216 9.71 14.53 3.18
N VAL A 217 9.03 15.02 4.21
CA VAL A 217 9.63 15.71 5.37
C VAL A 217 9.47 14.83 6.61
N PHE A 218 10.51 14.78 7.44
CA PHE A 218 10.44 14.11 8.74
C PHE A 218 11.27 14.87 9.80
N LEU A 219 10.98 14.58 11.06
CA LEU A 219 11.67 15.17 12.19
C LEU A 219 12.60 14.16 12.86
N GLN A 220 13.81 14.59 13.21
CA GLN A 220 14.71 13.86 14.11
C GLN A 220 14.82 14.64 15.41
N ASN A 221 14.44 13.98 16.51
CA ASN A 221 14.49 14.57 17.85
C ASN A 221 15.77 14.11 18.57
N GLU A 222 16.71 15.02 18.67
CA GLU A 222 17.94 14.88 19.44
C GLU A 222 18.00 16.05 20.48
N ALA A 223 19.18 16.65 20.67
CA ALA A 223 19.30 17.88 21.45
C ALA A 223 18.54 19.07 20.84
N THR A 224 18.28 19.02 19.53
CA THR A 224 17.42 19.92 18.78
C THR A 224 16.51 19.13 17.86
N ILE A 225 15.39 19.74 17.45
CA ILE A 225 14.46 19.16 16.46
C ILE A 225 15.01 19.49 15.07
N LYS A 226 15.54 18.49 14.38
CA LYS A 226 16.03 18.62 13.01
C LYS A 226 14.86 18.37 12.04
N VAL A 227 14.68 19.26 11.07
CA VAL A 227 13.75 19.11 9.96
C VAL A 227 14.52 18.58 8.77
N CYS A 228 14.19 17.36 8.34
CA CYS A 228 14.91 16.63 7.31
C CYS A 228 14.00 16.34 6.12
N VAL A 229 14.58 16.30 4.91
CA VAL A 229 13.90 16.01 3.65
C VAL A 229 14.53 14.80 2.99
N GLY A 230 13.69 13.81 2.66
CA GLY A 230 14.08 12.60 1.95
C GLY A 230 14.99 11.67 2.76
N LYS A 231 15.05 10.42 2.31
CA LYS A 231 16.04 9.43 2.73
C LYS A 231 16.65 8.85 1.46
N PHE A 232 17.96 8.82 1.35
CA PHE A 232 18.66 8.53 0.10
C PHE A 232 19.73 7.45 0.31
N ALA A 233 19.93 6.63 -0.71
CA ALA A 233 20.93 5.58 -0.71
C ALA A 233 22.36 6.15 -0.95
N SER A 234 22.47 7.28 -1.67
CA SER A 234 23.74 7.92 -1.97
C SER A 234 23.75 9.41 -1.61
N SER A 235 24.93 9.94 -1.37
CA SER A 235 25.12 11.38 -1.13
C SER A 235 24.83 12.21 -2.38
N GLU A 236 25.06 11.68 -3.57
CA GLU A 236 24.79 12.33 -4.86
C GLU A 236 23.28 12.53 -5.07
N GLU A 237 22.47 11.54 -4.68
CA GLU A 237 20.99 11.62 -4.75
C GLU A 237 20.47 12.67 -3.76
N ALA A 238 20.95 12.64 -2.51
CA ALA A 238 20.63 13.65 -1.51
C ALA A 238 21.07 15.07 -1.98
N GLN A 239 22.21 15.17 -2.65
CA GLN A 239 22.72 16.45 -3.15
C GLN A 239 21.82 17.04 -4.24
N ARG A 240 21.28 16.23 -5.16
CA ARG A 240 20.30 16.67 -6.17
C ARG A 240 19.05 17.28 -5.51
N THR A 241 18.54 16.65 -4.48
CA THR A 241 17.40 17.17 -3.70
C THR A 241 17.78 18.45 -2.95
N CYS A 242 18.97 18.50 -2.37
CA CYS A 242 19.48 19.71 -1.72
C CYS A 242 19.58 20.91 -2.69
N ASP A 243 20.01 20.67 -3.92
CA ASP A 243 20.12 21.70 -4.95
C ASP A 243 18.74 22.16 -5.47
N ASP A 244 17.76 21.24 -5.56
CA ASP A 244 16.38 21.61 -5.89
C ASP A 244 15.76 22.47 -4.78
N LEU A 245 15.95 22.10 -3.52
CA LEU A 245 15.52 22.88 -2.36
C LEU A 245 16.10 24.30 -2.38
N LYS A 246 17.40 24.46 -2.69
CA LYS A 246 18.06 25.75 -2.81
C LYS A 246 17.44 26.62 -3.91
N LYS A 247 17.13 26.04 -5.08
CA LYS A 247 16.43 26.75 -6.17
C LYS A 247 15.05 27.26 -5.76
N LYS A 248 14.39 26.57 -4.82
CA LYS A 248 13.08 26.93 -4.28
C LYS A 248 13.18 27.84 -3.03
N GLY A 249 14.39 28.30 -2.67
CA GLY A 249 14.62 29.23 -1.57
C GLY A 249 14.74 28.59 -0.18
N PHE A 250 14.92 27.29 -0.10
CA PHE A 250 15.16 26.59 1.16
C PHE A 250 16.67 26.37 1.38
N ALA A 251 17.11 26.58 2.62
CA ALA A 251 18.45 26.16 3.03
C ALA A 251 18.46 24.64 3.31
N GLY A 252 19.59 24.01 3.07
CA GLY A 252 19.78 22.61 3.41
C GLY A 252 21.21 22.14 3.11
N PHE A 253 21.58 21.04 3.75
CA PHE A 253 22.84 20.33 3.50
C PHE A 253 22.63 18.84 3.67
N VAL A 254 23.41 18.06 2.92
CA VAL A 254 23.40 16.61 3.00
C VAL A 254 24.07 16.17 4.30
N THR A 255 23.43 15.24 5.02
CA THR A 255 23.96 14.62 6.23
C THR A 255 23.57 13.16 6.31
N THR A 256 24.13 12.44 7.25
CA THR A 256 23.75 11.04 7.56
C THR A 256 22.74 10.97 8.70
N ILE A 257 21.93 9.89 8.73
CA ILE A 257 20.93 9.56 9.74
C ILE A 257 21.22 8.22 10.38
#